data_5cbffe0cd289729936a68c6e5397eae4
#
_entry.id   5cbffe0cd289729936a68c6e5397eae4
#
_cell.length_a   1.000
_cell.length_b   1.000
_cell.length_c   1.000
_cell.angle_alpha   90.00
_cell.angle_beta   90.00
_cell.angle_gamma   90.00
#
_symmetry.space_group_name_H-M   'P 1'
#
loop_
_entity.id
_entity.type
_entity.pdbx_description
1 polymer ?
#
loop_
_entity_poly.entity_id
_entity_poly.type
_entity_poly.pdbx_seq_one_letter_code
_entity_poly.pdbx_strand_id
1 'polypeptide(L)'
;MPNTTKATHSIEIKELLQFADRTIHVQKGSYLFQEGMEAEELYLILGGKVQISKVTQDGRELALRICGENDICGELTLFTDAPKYLLSALILEDAKIAAIRKDVIEKEIFHNPSLAFEFMKWMSDHFRKTQTKFRDLVLNGKKGALFSTLIRMTNSYGVQKDTGILIDLPLTNQELANFCGTSRESTNRILNDLKREGIISIKKGKILVHDVDYLRQEIGCENCPAVFCSID
;
A
#
# COMPACT_ATOMS: atom_id res chain seq x y z
N MET A 1 -2.70 -16.12 -16.80
CA MET A 1 -2.29 -17.06 -15.74
C MET A 1 -2.77 -16.49 -14.42
N PRO A 2 -3.45 -17.23 -13.55
CA PRO A 2 -3.95 -16.70 -12.29
C PRO A 2 -2.80 -16.36 -11.36
N ASN A 3 -2.97 -15.24 -10.66
CA ASN A 3 -2.01 -14.59 -9.80
C ASN A 3 -1.70 -15.45 -8.55
N THR A 4 -0.68 -16.30 -8.62
CA THR A 4 -0.25 -17.21 -7.53
C THR A 4 0.95 -16.69 -6.75
N THR A 5 1.23 -15.38 -6.77
CA THR A 5 2.46 -14.82 -6.17
C THR A 5 2.26 -14.11 -4.82
N LYS A 6 1.10 -14.20 -4.17
CA LYS A 6 0.94 -13.74 -2.78
C LYS A 6 1.52 -14.68 -1.72
N ALA A 7 2.15 -15.80 -2.11
CA ALA A 7 2.36 -16.92 -1.20
C ALA A 7 3.73 -17.03 -0.52
N THR A 8 4.72 -16.19 -0.82
CA THR A 8 6.10 -16.50 -0.38
C THR A 8 6.56 -15.80 0.90
N HIS A 9 5.91 -14.71 1.34
CA HIS A 9 6.30 -14.01 2.58
C HIS A 9 5.28 -14.07 3.72
N SER A 10 4.13 -14.73 3.50
CA SER A 10 3.03 -14.73 4.47
C SER A 10 3.14 -15.77 5.59
N ILE A 11 4.07 -16.74 5.50
CA ILE A 11 4.09 -17.86 6.45
C ILE A 11 4.78 -17.44 7.75
N GLU A 12 5.86 -16.68 7.68
CA GLU A 12 6.67 -16.34 8.85
C GLU A 12 6.20 -15.06 9.56
N ILE A 13 5.57 -14.13 8.83
CA ILE A 13 4.88 -12.98 9.45
C ILE A 13 3.69 -13.45 10.32
N LYS A 14 3.04 -14.57 9.97
CA LYS A 14 2.01 -15.19 10.82
C LYS A 14 2.55 -15.68 12.18
N GLU A 15 3.84 -15.97 12.27
CA GLU A 15 4.47 -16.31 13.54
C GLU A 15 4.49 -15.12 14.49
N LEU A 16 4.43 -13.89 13.99
CA LEU A 16 4.30 -12.71 14.83
C LEU A 16 3.00 -12.70 15.65
N LEU A 17 1.96 -13.41 15.20
CA LEU A 17 0.71 -13.52 15.94
C LEU A 17 0.87 -14.11 17.35
N GLN A 18 1.83 -14.99 17.57
CA GLN A 18 2.10 -15.55 18.89
C GLN A 18 2.55 -14.49 19.92
N PHE A 19 3.04 -13.34 19.45
CA PHE A 19 3.49 -12.23 20.29
C PHE A 19 2.41 -11.14 20.43
N ALA A 20 1.22 -11.34 19.87
CA ALA A 20 0.15 -10.34 19.95
C ALA A 20 -0.43 -10.29 21.36
N ASP A 21 -0.45 -9.09 21.95
CA ASP A 21 -1.05 -8.85 23.27
C ASP A 21 -2.58 -8.87 23.21
N ARG A 22 -3.14 -8.38 22.10
CA ARG A 22 -4.58 -8.27 21.91
C ARG A 22 -4.97 -8.19 20.44
N THR A 23 -6.22 -8.52 20.17
CA THR A 23 -6.87 -8.28 18.87
C THR A 23 -7.90 -7.18 19.04
N ILE A 24 -7.86 -6.20 18.13
CA ILE A 24 -8.78 -5.06 18.08
C ILE A 24 -9.61 -5.08 16.80
N HIS A 25 -10.83 -4.54 16.87
CA HIS A 25 -11.69 -4.31 15.73
C HIS A 25 -11.83 -2.79 15.56
N VAL A 26 -11.48 -2.28 14.39
CA VAL A 26 -11.49 -0.84 14.13
C VAL A 26 -12.37 -0.57 12.92
N GLN A 27 -13.29 0.37 13.08
CA GLN A 27 -14.29 0.70 12.06
C GLN A 27 -13.66 1.56 10.95
N LYS A 28 -14.20 1.41 9.74
CA LYS A 28 -13.89 2.25 8.59
C LYS A 28 -13.97 3.75 8.94
N GLY A 29 -13.00 4.53 8.46
CA GLY A 29 -12.89 5.96 8.69
C GLY A 29 -12.20 6.36 9.98
N SER A 30 -11.90 5.41 10.88
CA SER A 30 -11.10 5.66 12.08
C SER A 30 -9.61 5.57 11.78
N TYR A 31 -8.79 6.25 12.58
CA TYR A 31 -7.34 6.06 12.55
C TYR A 31 -6.94 4.94 13.52
N LEU A 32 -6.05 4.06 13.07
CA LEU A 32 -5.38 3.08 13.92
C LEU A 32 -4.31 3.78 14.77
N PHE A 33 -3.54 4.65 14.12
CA PHE A 33 -2.59 5.59 14.74
C PHE A 33 -2.42 6.81 13.84
N GLN A 34 -1.94 7.91 14.42
CA GLN A 34 -1.66 9.13 13.70
C GLN A 34 -0.20 9.55 13.87
N GLU A 35 0.32 10.22 12.86
CA GLU A 35 1.64 10.82 12.89
C GLU A 35 1.87 11.65 14.16
N GLY A 36 3.05 11.49 14.76
CA GLY A 36 3.47 12.21 15.96
C GLY A 36 2.98 11.60 17.28
N MET A 37 2.05 10.66 17.27
CA MET A 37 1.68 9.88 18.47
C MET A 37 2.84 8.99 18.89
N GLU A 38 2.96 8.72 20.19
CA GLU A 38 3.92 7.75 20.71
C GLU A 38 3.65 6.37 20.13
N ALA A 39 4.72 5.70 19.70
CA ALA A 39 4.64 4.43 18.98
C ALA A 39 5.10 3.29 19.87
N GLU A 40 4.16 2.71 20.60
CA GLU A 40 4.39 1.60 21.51
C GLU A 40 4.11 0.24 20.88
N GLU A 41 3.43 0.21 19.75
CA GLU A 41 2.91 -1.01 19.13
C GLU A 41 3.20 -1.10 17.62
N LEU A 42 3.36 -2.33 17.19
CA LEU A 42 3.32 -2.80 15.82
C LEU A 42 1.97 -3.48 15.59
N TYR A 43 1.45 -3.40 14.37
CA TYR A 43 0.15 -3.95 14.04
C TYR A 43 0.24 -4.92 12.87
N LEU A 44 -0.33 -6.12 13.06
CA LEU A 44 -0.53 -7.12 12.01
C LEU A 44 -2.00 -7.12 11.61
N ILE A 45 -2.26 -6.91 10.32
CA ILE A 45 -3.61 -6.88 9.77
C ILE A 45 -4.12 -8.31 9.57
N LEU A 46 -5.22 -8.66 10.24
CA LEU A 46 -5.87 -9.98 10.15
C LEU A 46 -7.05 -9.99 9.16
N GLY A 47 -7.49 -8.80 8.75
CA GLY A 47 -8.57 -8.59 7.79
C GLY A 47 -8.93 -7.12 7.69
N GLY A 48 -9.57 -6.73 6.59
CA GLY A 48 -9.84 -5.33 6.28
C GLY A 48 -8.72 -4.66 5.48
N LYS A 49 -8.76 -3.33 5.39
CA LYS A 49 -7.74 -2.53 4.67
C LYS A 49 -7.38 -1.28 5.43
N VAL A 50 -6.08 -1.00 5.50
CA VAL A 50 -5.50 0.15 6.22
C VAL A 50 -4.62 0.94 5.27
N GLN A 51 -4.91 2.23 5.05
CA GLN A 51 -4.08 3.12 4.25
C GLN A 51 -3.01 3.76 5.13
N ILE A 52 -1.77 3.68 4.67
CA ILE A 52 -0.65 4.38 5.28
C ILE A 52 -0.36 5.63 4.47
N SER A 53 -0.37 6.78 5.14
CA SER A 53 -0.21 8.07 4.47
C SER A 53 0.58 9.08 5.31
N LYS A 54 1.12 10.09 4.63
CA LYS A 54 1.70 11.30 5.19
C LYS A 54 0.78 12.47 4.89
N VAL A 55 0.41 13.23 5.91
CA VAL A 55 -0.35 14.47 5.75
C VAL A 55 0.58 15.64 6.04
N THR A 56 0.62 16.62 5.16
CA THR A 56 1.40 17.86 5.35
C THR A 56 0.61 18.88 6.16
N GLN A 57 1.29 19.89 6.71
CA GLN A 57 0.64 20.92 7.52
C GLN A 57 -0.44 21.72 6.76
N ASP A 58 -0.32 21.84 5.44
CA ASP A 58 -1.32 22.46 4.55
C ASP A 58 -2.44 21.49 4.12
N GLY A 59 -2.52 20.31 4.73
CA GLY A 59 -3.60 19.34 4.54
C GLY A 59 -3.50 18.49 3.28
N ARG A 60 -2.39 18.54 2.54
CA ARG A 60 -2.16 17.62 1.42
C ARG A 60 -1.78 16.25 1.95
N GLU A 61 -2.32 15.21 1.35
CA GLU A 61 -2.06 13.84 1.72
C GLU A 61 -1.27 13.12 0.61
N LEU A 62 -0.25 12.37 1.01
CA LEU A 62 0.43 11.39 0.16
C LEU A 62 0.16 9.99 0.71
N ALA A 63 -0.67 9.21 0.01
CA ALA A 63 -0.89 7.82 0.34
C ALA A 63 0.30 6.99 -0.16
N LEU A 64 0.91 6.25 0.76
CA LEU A 64 2.11 5.47 0.48
C LEU A 64 1.78 4.03 0.09
N ARG A 65 0.89 3.37 0.84
CA ARG A 65 0.47 1.98 0.59
C ARG A 65 -0.88 1.67 1.22
N ILE A 66 -1.46 0.53 0.85
CA ILE A 66 -2.62 -0.06 1.51
C ILE A 66 -2.20 -1.40 2.09
N CYS A 67 -2.24 -1.53 3.40
CA CYS A 67 -2.02 -2.79 4.10
C CYS A 67 -3.31 -3.62 4.08
N GLY A 68 -3.20 -4.88 3.69
CA GLY A 68 -4.26 -5.88 3.73
C GLY A 68 -3.94 -7.02 4.67
N GLU A 69 -4.64 -8.14 4.54
CA GLU A 69 -4.43 -9.32 5.37
C GLU A 69 -2.98 -9.84 5.28
N ASN A 70 -2.37 -10.08 6.43
CA ASN A 70 -0.97 -10.48 6.66
C ASN A 70 0.07 -9.37 6.42
N ASP A 71 -0.34 -8.10 6.25
CA ASP A 71 0.59 -6.98 6.23
C ASP A 71 0.84 -6.43 7.63
N ILE A 72 2.04 -5.84 7.81
CA ILE A 72 2.44 -5.15 9.04
C ILE A 72 2.39 -3.65 8.83
N CYS A 73 2.00 -2.89 9.85
CA CYS A 73 2.16 -1.44 9.89
C CYS A 73 2.63 -0.95 11.26
N GLY A 74 3.27 0.22 11.30
CA GLY A 74 3.95 0.74 12.49
C GLY A 74 5.43 0.33 12.59
N GLU A 75 5.95 -0.44 11.65
CA GLU A 75 7.30 -1.02 11.62
C GLU A 75 8.44 0.00 11.60
N LEU A 76 8.19 1.20 11.09
CA LEU A 76 9.21 2.26 11.01
C LEU A 76 9.61 2.83 12.37
N THR A 77 8.95 2.41 13.42
CA THR A 77 9.24 2.85 14.80
C THR A 77 10.13 1.86 15.56
N LEU A 78 10.39 0.69 14.99
CA LEU A 78 11.26 -0.31 15.61
C LEU A 78 12.72 0.16 15.66
N PHE A 79 13.41 -0.23 16.73
CA PHE A 79 14.84 0.05 16.96
C PHE A 79 15.18 1.55 17.02
N THR A 80 14.24 2.41 17.43
CA THR A 80 14.45 3.85 17.63
C THR A 80 14.29 4.23 19.09
N ASP A 81 15.10 5.22 19.57
CA ASP A 81 15.14 5.61 20.98
C ASP A 81 13.92 6.41 21.45
N ALA A 82 13.28 7.15 20.52
CA ALA A 82 12.10 7.96 20.82
C ALA A 82 11.01 7.71 19.75
N PRO A 83 10.34 6.56 19.84
CA PRO A 83 9.45 6.14 18.77
C PRO A 83 8.19 7.01 18.72
N LYS A 84 8.02 7.72 17.60
CA LYS A 84 6.75 8.33 17.21
C LYS A 84 6.36 7.80 15.86
N TYR A 85 5.07 7.62 15.63
CA TYR A 85 4.61 7.25 14.30
C TYR A 85 4.96 8.37 13.31
N LEU A 86 5.69 8.03 12.25
CA LEU A 86 6.10 8.94 11.19
C LEU A 86 5.01 9.18 10.15
N LEU A 87 4.00 8.30 10.13
CA LEU A 87 2.90 8.24 9.18
C LEU A 87 1.60 8.04 9.94
N SER A 88 0.47 8.24 9.25
CA SER A 88 -0.86 7.93 9.78
C SER A 88 -1.42 6.68 9.12
N ALA A 89 -2.22 5.91 9.87
CA ALA A 89 -2.90 4.71 9.42
C ALA A 89 -4.42 4.88 9.50
N LEU A 90 -5.06 5.03 8.34
CA LEU A 90 -6.51 5.21 8.19
C LEU A 90 -7.18 3.91 7.78
N ILE A 91 -8.25 3.52 8.44
CA ILE A 91 -9.03 2.32 8.11
C ILE A 91 -9.93 2.57 6.90
N LEU A 92 -9.66 1.90 5.79
CA LEU A 92 -10.47 1.97 4.56
C LEU A 92 -11.64 0.99 4.53
N GLU A 93 -11.49 -0.16 5.18
CA GLU A 93 -12.53 -1.19 5.37
C GLU A 93 -12.43 -1.68 6.81
N ASP A 94 -13.56 -2.00 7.45
CA ASP A 94 -13.58 -2.52 8.83
C ASP A 94 -12.50 -3.57 9.00
N ALA A 95 -11.64 -3.38 9.99
CA ALA A 95 -10.42 -4.14 10.12
C ALA A 95 -10.36 -4.91 11.45
N LYS A 96 -9.85 -6.13 11.36
CA LYS A 96 -9.42 -6.95 12.50
C LYS A 96 -7.90 -6.93 12.55
N ILE A 97 -7.32 -6.55 13.67
CA ILE A 97 -5.90 -6.19 13.78
C ILE A 97 -5.34 -6.79 15.06
N ALA A 98 -4.19 -7.47 14.96
CA ALA A 98 -3.43 -7.89 16.12
C ALA A 98 -2.41 -6.80 16.48
N ALA A 99 -2.42 -6.36 17.75
CA ALA A 99 -1.48 -5.40 18.29
C ALA A 99 -0.36 -6.14 19.03
N ILE A 100 0.88 -5.78 18.72
CA ILE A 100 2.10 -6.37 19.30
C ILE A 100 2.91 -5.24 19.90
N ARG A 101 3.30 -5.36 21.15
CA ARG A 101 4.15 -4.37 21.79
C ARG A 101 5.53 -4.31 21.14
N LYS A 102 6.02 -3.09 20.95
CA LYS A 102 7.33 -2.82 20.35
C LYS A 102 8.46 -3.52 21.10
N ASP A 103 8.52 -3.39 22.43
CA ASP A 103 9.56 -3.98 23.26
C ASP A 103 9.59 -5.51 23.20
N VAL A 104 8.43 -6.15 23.05
CA VAL A 104 8.32 -7.59 22.89
C VAL A 104 8.90 -8.03 21.55
N ILE A 105 8.49 -7.41 20.45
CA ILE A 105 8.96 -7.81 19.12
C ILE A 105 10.44 -7.50 18.91
N GLU A 106 10.95 -6.38 19.41
CA GLU A 106 12.38 -6.05 19.35
C GLU A 106 13.23 -7.08 20.09
N LYS A 107 12.79 -7.50 21.28
CA LYS A 107 13.44 -8.55 22.05
C LYS A 107 13.43 -9.89 21.31
N GLU A 108 12.30 -10.26 20.72
CA GLU A 108 12.17 -11.53 19.97
C GLU A 108 13.05 -11.53 18.71
N ILE A 109 13.07 -10.44 17.95
CA ILE A 109 13.96 -10.28 16.80
C ILE A 109 15.42 -10.38 17.20
N PHE A 110 15.80 -9.81 18.36
CA PHE A 110 17.18 -9.87 18.87
C PHE A 110 17.61 -11.29 19.24
N HIS A 111 16.71 -12.11 19.81
CA HIS A 111 17.05 -13.46 20.30
C HIS A 111 16.78 -14.58 19.28
N ASN A 112 16.04 -14.29 18.19
CA ASN A 112 15.70 -15.28 17.17
C ASN A 112 16.30 -14.89 15.81
N PRO A 113 17.46 -15.45 15.43
CA PRO A 113 18.11 -15.13 14.15
C PRO A 113 17.25 -15.45 12.91
N SER A 114 16.41 -16.47 12.96
CA SER A 114 15.50 -16.83 11.86
C SER A 114 14.45 -15.73 11.66
N LEU A 115 13.81 -15.29 12.75
CA LEU A 115 12.85 -14.19 12.73
C LEU A 115 13.50 -12.88 12.25
N ALA A 116 14.72 -12.59 12.74
CA ALA A 116 15.49 -11.42 12.32
C ALA A 116 15.77 -11.44 10.81
N PHE A 117 16.16 -12.59 10.26
CA PHE A 117 16.43 -12.75 8.82
C PHE A 117 15.17 -12.53 7.99
N GLU A 118 14.04 -13.11 8.38
CA GLU A 118 12.78 -12.92 7.66
C GLU A 118 12.23 -11.49 7.77
N PHE A 119 12.41 -10.86 8.92
CA PHE A 119 12.07 -9.46 9.09
C PHE A 119 12.93 -8.55 8.20
N MET A 120 14.25 -8.79 8.12
CA MET A 120 15.15 -8.05 7.21
C MET A 120 14.75 -8.24 5.74
N LYS A 121 14.37 -9.45 5.36
CA LYS A 121 13.93 -9.77 3.99
C LYS A 121 12.63 -9.02 3.66
N TRP A 122 11.65 -9.06 4.57
CA TRP A 122 10.41 -8.31 4.45
C TRP A 122 10.67 -6.80 4.33
N MET A 123 11.54 -6.23 5.18
CA MET A 123 11.93 -4.81 5.11
C MET A 123 12.63 -4.47 3.78
N SER A 124 13.49 -5.36 3.27
CA SER A 124 14.17 -5.17 1.97
C SER A 124 13.17 -5.10 0.82
N ASP A 125 12.16 -5.98 0.81
CA ASP A 125 11.11 -5.97 -0.22
C ASP A 125 10.23 -4.72 -0.12
N HIS A 126 9.90 -4.28 1.08
CA HIS A 126 9.19 -3.02 1.34
C HIS A 126 9.98 -1.80 0.85
N PHE A 127 11.27 -1.78 1.10
CA PHE A 127 12.16 -0.73 0.63
C PHE A 127 12.22 -0.68 -0.90
N ARG A 128 12.33 -1.83 -1.58
CA ARG A 128 12.28 -1.91 -3.05
C ARG A 128 10.97 -1.40 -3.63
N LYS A 129 9.83 -1.77 -3.05
CA LYS A 129 8.51 -1.24 -3.44
C LYS A 129 8.46 0.28 -3.32
N THR A 130 8.92 0.80 -2.19
CA THR A 130 8.95 2.25 -1.93
C THR A 130 9.87 2.99 -2.90
N GLN A 131 11.07 2.48 -3.16
CA GLN A 131 12.01 3.09 -4.11
C GLN A 131 11.45 3.13 -5.54
N THR A 132 10.87 2.03 -6.02
CA THR A 132 10.30 2.00 -7.37
C THR A 132 9.11 2.95 -7.50
N LYS A 133 8.27 3.06 -6.47
CA LYS A 133 7.18 4.05 -6.44
C LYS A 133 7.70 5.48 -6.42
N PHE A 134 8.69 5.77 -5.58
CA PHE A 134 9.31 7.10 -5.49
C PHE A 134 9.90 7.53 -6.83
N ARG A 135 10.66 6.65 -7.49
CA ARG A 135 11.18 6.88 -8.84
C ARG A 135 10.07 7.30 -9.81
N ASP A 136 8.98 6.53 -9.85
CA ASP A 136 7.87 6.77 -10.78
C ASP A 136 7.17 8.11 -10.52
N LEU A 137 7.00 8.48 -9.23
CA LEU A 137 6.41 9.76 -8.86
C LEU A 137 7.30 10.95 -9.25
N VAL A 138 8.62 10.81 -9.16
CA VAL A 138 9.56 11.91 -9.41
C VAL A 138 9.86 12.06 -10.91
N LEU A 139 10.13 10.94 -11.61
CA LEU A 139 10.65 11.01 -12.99
C LEU A 139 9.56 11.15 -14.06
N ASN A 140 8.35 10.66 -13.80
CA ASN A 140 7.32 10.56 -14.83
C ASN A 140 6.25 11.67 -14.77
N GLY A 141 6.42 12.66 -13.89
CA GLY A 141 5.45 13.75 -13.71
C GLY A 141 4.05 13.26 -13.32
N LYS A 142 3.06 14.16 -13.30
CA LYS A 142 1.70 13.87 -12.83
C LYS A 142 0.98 12.78 -13.65
N LYS A 143 1.17 12.77 -14.97
CA LYS A 143 0.56 11.79 -15.87
C LYS A 143 1.16 10.41 -15.61
N GLY A 144 2.47 10.30 -15.60
CA GLY A 144 3.16 9.04 -15.37
C GLY A 144 2.99 8.52 -13.94
N ALA A 145 2.93 9.39 -12.93
CA ALA A 145 2.60 8.99 -11.57
C ALA A 145 1.23 8.30 -11.48
N LEU A 146 0.21 8.82 -12.18
CA LEU A 146 -1.11 8.18 -12.24
C LEU A 146 -1.05 6.85 -13.00
N PHE A 147 -0.34 6.79 -14.12
CA PHE A 147 -0.21 5.56 -14.92
C PHE A 147 0.50 4.46 -14.13
N SER A 148 1.62 4.78 -13.47
CA SER A 148 2.31 3.85 -12.55
C SER A 148 1.40 3.39 -11.41
N THR A 149 0.62 4.30 -10.82
CA THR A 149 -0.32 3.95 -9.75
C THR A 149 -1.40 2.98 -10.26
N LEU A 150 -1.98 3.21 -11.45
CA LEU A 150 -2.95 2.29 -12.04
C LEU A 150 -2.34 0.92 -12.34
N ILE A 151 -1.11 0.86 -12.89
CA ILE A 151 -0.40 -0.41 -13.12
C ILE A 151 -0.19 -1.17 -11.80
N ARG A 152 0.26 -0.49 -10.74
CA ARG A 152 0.44 -1.09 -9.42
C ARG A 152 -0.88 -1.60 -8.83
N MET A 153 -1.96 -0.85 -9.02
CA MET A 153 -3.29 -1.26 -8.58
C MET A 153 -3.83 -2.46 -9.37
N THR A 154 -3.51 -2.59 -10.68
CA THR A 154 -3.85 -3.82 -11.43
C THR A 154 -3.08 -5.03 -10.91
N ASN A 155 -1.86 -4.86 -10.40
CA ASN A 155 -1.08 -5.96 -9.80
C ASN A 155 -1.60 -6.36 -8.42
N SER A 156 -2.03 -5.39 -7.58
CA SER A 156 -2.51 -5.64 -6.21
C SER A 156 -3.98 -6.09 -6.15
N TYR A 157 -4.85 -5.42 -6.92
CA TYR A 157 -6.32 -5.55 -6.85
C TYR A 157 -6.95 -5.93 -8.20
N GLY A 158 -6.14 -6.37 -9.16
CA GLY A 158 -6.62 -6.69 -10.51
C GLY A 158 -7.40 -8.00 -10.56
N VAL A 159 -8.59 -7.93 -11.13
CA VAL A 159 -9.40 -9.10 -11.50
C VAL A 159 -9.54 -9.13 -13.02
N GLN A 160 -9.07 -10.22 -13.64
CA GLN A 160 -9.14 -10.39 -15.09
C GLN A 160 -10.60 -10.43 -15.56
N LYS A 161 -10.92 -9.65 -16.61
CA LYS A 161 -12.20 -9.61 -17.29
C LYS A 161 -11.97 -9.81 -18.80
N ASP A 162 -13.01 -10.11 -19.56
CA ASP A 162 -12.94 -10.31 -21.01
C ASP A 162 -12.38 -9.08 -21.75
N THR A 163 -12.61 -7.88 -21.21
CA THR A 163 -12.26 -6.60 -21.84
C THR A 163 -11.13 -5.86 -21.13
N GLY A 164 -10.38 -6.51 -20.22
CA GLY A 164 -9.27 -5.89 -19.51
C GLY A 164 -9.13 -6.33 -18.07
N ILE A 165 -8.47 -5.52 -17.24
CA ILE A 165 -8.21 -5.80 -15.81
C ILE A 165 -9.03 -4.83 -14.96
N LEU A 166 -9.98 -5.36 -14.18
CA LEU A 166 -10.75 -4.58 -13.22
C LEU A 166 -9.94 -4.40 -11.94
N ILE A 167 -9.67 -3.17 -11.55
CA ILE A 167 -9.16 -2.82 -10.22
C ILE A 167 -10.31 -2.96 -9.23
N ASP A 168 -10.31 -4.04 -8.45
CA ASP A 168 -11.37 -4.37 -7.48
C ASP A 168 -11.16 -3.63 -6.14
N LEU A 169 -10.95 -2.33 -6.25
CA LEU A 169 -10.85 -1.39 -5.15
C LEU A 169 -11.58 -0.10 -5.58
N PRO A 170 -12.70 0.24 -4.95
CA PRO A 170 -13.36 1.50 -5.26
C PRO A 170 -12.55 2.67 -4.71
N LEU A 171 -12.19 3.61 -5.57
CA LEU A 171 -11.43 4.80 -5.21
C LEU A 171 -12.06 6.04 -5.82
N THR A 172 -12.08 7.10 -5.03
CA THR A 172 -12.41 8.45 -5.51
C THR A 172 -11.23 9.07 -6.27
N ASN A 173 -11.49 10.09 -7.07
CA ASN A 173 -10.41 10.83 -7.73
C ASN A 173 -9.47 11.54 -6.74
N GLN A 174 -9.96 11.85 -5.53
CA GLN A 174 -9.11 12.41 -4.47
C GLN A 174 -8.15 11.36 -3.91
N GLU A 175 -8.65 10.16 -3.61
CA GLU A 175 -7.80 9.07 -3.12
C GLU A 175 -6.74 8.69 -4.16
N LEU A 176 -7.09 8.61 -5.45
CA LEU A 176 -6.12 8.40 -6.52
C LEU A 176 -5.09 9.54 -6.60
N ALA A 177 -5.53 10.80 -6.45
CA ALA A 177 -4.65 11.96 -6.41
C ALA A 177 -3.64 11.87 -5.26
N ASN A 178 -4.08 11.40 -4.08
CA ASN A 178 -3.24 11.19 -2.91
C ASN A 178 -2.14 10.15 -3.18
N PHE A 179 -2.43 9.06 -3.91
CA PHE A 179 -1.42 8.08 -4.32
C PHE A 179 -0.41 8.62 -5.32
N CYS A 180 -0.78 9.63 -6.09
CA CYS A 180 0.04 10.23 -7.14
C CYS A 180 0.77 11.51 -6.69
N GLY A 181 0.58 11.96 -5.46
CA GLY A 181 1.11 13.24 -4.99
C GLY A 181 0.67 14.44 -5.83
N THR A 182 -0.57 14.43 -6.36
CA THR A 182 -1.10 15.45 -7.27
C THR A 182 -2.48 15.95 -6.82
N SER A 183 -3.05 16.93 -7.55
CA SER A 183 -4.39 17.43 -7.23
C SER A 183 -5.49 16.58 -7.84
N ARG A 184 -6.67 16.59 -7.19
CA ARG A 184 -7.89 15.95 -7.68
C ARG A 184 -8.26 16.39 -9.11
N GLU A 185 -8.09 17.69 -9.41
CA GLU A 185 -8.39 18.25 -10.73
C GLU A 185 -7.47 17.67 -11.80
N SER A 186 -6.15 17.57 -11.50
CA SER A 186 -5.18 16.97 -12.42
C SER A 186 -5.50 15.51 -12.67
N THR A 187 -5.78 14.75 -11.61
CA THR A 187 -6.17 13.33 -11.71
C THR A 187 -7.45 13.17 -12.54
N ASN A 188 -8.48 13.97 -12.26
CA ASN A 188 -9.74 13.92 -12.99
C ASN A 188 -9.55 14.20 -14.50
N ARG A 189 -8.72 15.18 -14.85
CA ARG A 189 -8.40 15.51 -16.26
C ARG A 189 -7.75 14.32 -16.95
N ILE A 190 -6.71 13.73 -16.36
CA ILE A 190 -5.98 12.61 -16.96
C ILE A 190 -6.89 11.38 -17.08
N LEU A 191 -7.70 11.07 -16.08
CA LEU A 191 -8.67 9.96 -16.16
C LEU A 191 -9.72 10.17 -17.26
N ASN A 192 -10.17 11.42 -17.49
CA ASN A 192 -11.12 11.72 -18.57
C ASN A 192 -10.47 11.59 -19.95
N ASP A 193 -9.19 11.95 -20.09
CA ASP A 193 -8.43 11.73 -21.32
C ASP A 193 -8.31 10.22 -21.61
N LEU A 194 -7.91 9.41 -20.64
CA LEU A 194 -7.84 7.95 -20.77
C LEU A 194 -9.19 7.29 -21.11
N LYS A 195 -10.30 7.82 -20.57
CA LYS A 195 -11.64 7.34 -20.92
C LYS A 195 -12.00 7.65 -22.37
N ARG A 196 -11.69 8.88 -22.82
CA ARG A 196 -11.96 9.32 -24.20
C ARG A 196 -11.16 8.50 -25.21
N GLU A 197 -9.93 8.11 -24.84
CA GLU A 197 -9.06 7.26 -25.65
C GLU A 197 -9.41 5.77 -25.57
N GLY A 198 -10.39 5.38 -24.73
CA GLY A 198 -10.82 3.99 -24.57
C GLY A 198 -9.85 3.12 -23.78
N ILE A 199 -8.83 3.71 -23.14
CA ILE A 199 -7.82 2.97 -22.35
C ILE A 199 -8.39 2.48 -21.04
N ILE A 200 -9.31 3.24 -20.43
CA ILE A 200 -10.01 2.85 -19.20
C ILE A 200 -11.52 3.09 -19.30
N SER A 201 -12.26 2.40 -18.45
CA SER A 201 -13.64 2.78 -18.08
C SER A 201 -13.82 2.77 -16.57
N ILE A 202 -14.80 3.56 -16.08
CA ILE A 202 -15.06 3.65 -14.63
C ILE A 202 -16.53 3.35 -14.39
N LYS A 203 -16.80 2.38 -13.49
CA LYS A 203 -18.15 2.01 -13.08
C LYS A 203 -18.20 1.80 -11.57
N LYS A 204 -19.11 2.52 -10.88
CA LYS A 204 -19.29 2.44 -9.41
C LYS A 204 -17.99 2.65 -8.63
N GLY A 205 -17.15 3.62 -9.04
CA GLY A 205 -15.88 3.93 -8.41
C GLY A 205 -14.74 2.93 -8.67
N LYS A 206 -14.99 1.85 -9.41
CA LYS A 206 -13.96 0.89 -9.84
C LYS A 206 -13.50 1.20 -11.25
N ILE A 207 -12.21 1.03 -11.51
CA ILE A 207 -11.57 1.30 -12.80
C ILE A 207 -11.32 -0.02 -13.51
N LEU A 208 -11.80 -0.15 -14.75
CA LEU A 208 -11.43 -1.22 -15.66
C LEU A 208 -10.37 -0.68 -16.62
N VAL A 209 -9.18 -1.23 -16.58
CA VAL A 209 -8.08 -0.91 -17.50
C VAL A 209 -8.18 -1.86 -18.69
N HIS A 210 -8.50 -1.31 -19.88
CA HIS A 210 -8.63 -2.07 -21.12
C HIS A 210 -7.28 -2.34 -21.76
N ASP A 211 -6.36 -1.38 -21.68
CA ASP A 211 -5.01 -1.47 -22.25
C ASP A 211 -3.95 -1.07 -21.20
N VAL A 212 -3.41 -2.08 -20.52
CA VAL A 212 -2.34 -1.88 -19.52
C VAL A 212 -0.99 -1.64 -20.20
N ASP A 213 -0.81 -2.15 -21.41
CA ASP A 213 0.45 -2.01 -22.14
C ASP A 213 0.64 -0.59 -22.67
N TYR A 214 -0.46 0.09 -23.04
CA TYR A 214 -0.43 1.52 -23.31
C TYR A 214 0.13 2.30 -22.09
N LEU A 215 -0.38 2.03 -20.87
CA LEU A 215 0.10 2.70 -19.66
C LEU A 215 1.60 2.43 -19.41
N ARG A 216 2.05 1.20 -19.66
CA ARG A 216 3.45 0.80 -19.51
C ARG A 216 4.37 1.52 -20.50
N GLN A 217 3.96 1.60 -21.77
CA GLN A 217 4.73 2.27 -22.83
C GLN A 217 4.89 3.76 -22.55
N GLU A 218 3.81 4.44 -22.14
CA GLU A 218 3.81 5.87 -21.84
C GLU A 218 4.77 6.28 -20.71
N ILE A 219 5.06 5.38 -19.77
CA ILE A 219 6.00 5.65 -18.66
C ILE A 219 7.39 5.00 -18.87
N GLY A 220 7.64 4.39 -20.02
CA GLY A 220 8.88 3.64 -20.24
C GLY A 220 9.08 2.55 -19.19
N CYS A 221 8.04 1.74 -18.93
CA CYS A 221 8.04 0.75 -17.85
C CYS A 221 9.19 -0.26 -18.00
N GLU A 222 10.01 -0.42 -16.96
CA GLU A 222 11.13 -1.36 -16.92
C GLU A 222 10.71 -2.81 -16.69
N ASN A 223 9.41 -3.12 -16.69
CA ASN A 223 8.86 -4.46 -16.44
C ASN A 223 9.34 -5.10 -15.13
N CYS A 224 9.38 -4.32 -14.06
CA CYS A 224 9.72 -4.82 -12.72
C CYS A 224 8.79 -6.00 -12.36
N PRO A 225 9.28 -7.00 -11.59
CA PRO A 225 8.41 -8.05 -11.07
C PRO A 225 7.19 -7.48 -10.36
N ALA A 226 6.00 -8.09 -10.58
CA ALA A 226 4.74 -7.61 -10.03
C ALA A 226 4.78 -7.46 -8.49
N VAL A 227 5.56 -8.32 -7.82
CA VAL A 227 5.75 -8.29 -6.36
C VAL A 227 6.35 -6.95 -5.87
N PHE A 228 7.16 -6.27 -6.69
CA PHE A 228 7.71 -4.94 -6.38
C PHE A 228 6.94 -3.80 -7.05
N CYS A 229 6.13 -4.12 -8.05
CA CYS A 229 5.27 -3.18 -8.75
C CYS A 229 3.83 -3.28 -8.22
N SER A 230 3.66 -3.09 -6.92
CA SER A 230 2.38 -3.22 -6.21
C SER A 230 2.13 -1.99 -5.32
N ILE A 231 0.91 -1.88 -4.75
CA ILE A 231 0.50 -0.78 -3.89
C ILE A 231 0.37 -1.24 -2.42
N ASP A 232 0.35 -2.51 -2.20
CA ASP A 232 0.34 -3.22 -0.92
C ASP A 232 1.75 -3.49 -0.40
#